data_c6199523f238cd6e60cdf5bbf98835b2
#
_entry.id   c6199523f238cd6e60cdf5bbf98835b2
#
_cell.length_a   1.000
_cell.length_b   1.000
_cell.length_c   1.000
_cell.angle_alpha   90.00
_cell.angle_beta   90.00
_cell.angle_gamma   90.00
#
_symmetry.space_group_name_H-M   'P 1'
#
loop_
_entity.id
_entity.type
_entity.pdbx_description
1 polymer ?
#
loop_
_entity_poly.entity_id
_entity_poly.type
_entity_poly.pdbx_seq_one_letter_code
_entity_poly.pdbx_strand_id
1 'polypeptide(L)'
;EDLMVAVIEKGAEVGAHILSGAVIEPGPLDELLPGWKDQPPPVCVPVEGDQIYYLKKNGRFRLPTPPQQKNHGNYIVSLGAMCGWLAGHAEAAGVDIFPGFAAAGIRYTDDGAVGGVIIGDMGVDIHGNPKDTYMQGIEIHAPVTVLAEGCRGHLSKELISKFELDRDSDPQTYGIGIKELWKVAPGKATPGRVQHTVGWPLDRAIYGGSFIYHMEDDQVAIGFVCGLDYADPDFSPFEAFQQFKHHPLIKPLLEGGEIISSGARTITEGGYQSLPRVEMPGAILVGDAAGTLNVPKIKGTHQAMRSGMLAAEHLAETSKPAGFDERLRASPVMAELHKVRNIRPGFHKGLWKGFFTAAIETITAGKLKRTLPQHADHSQLQRASGFEQPDRQWVERDLAPRDRLASVYFATTAHDEDQPVHLQILDPEVCTTRCSIEFNNPCTRFCPAQVYEMVEDVDGPRLQINAANCVHCKTCDIKDPYQ
;
A
#
# COMPACT_ATOMS: atom_id res chain seq x y z
N GLU A 1 26.27 -19.62 19.73
CA GLU A 1 26.46 -19.19 18.34
C GLU A 1 25.84 -17.81 18.21
N ASP A 2 26.59 -16.85 17.67
CA ASP A 2 26.05 -15.51 17.43
C ASP A 2 25.00 -15.58 16.33
N LEU A 3 23.79 -15.13 16.61
CA LEU A 3 22.71 -15.06 15.63
C LEU A 3 23.05 -13.99 14.60
N MET A 4 23.22 -14.37 13.33
CA MET A 4 23.37 -13.44 12.22
C MET A 4 21.99 -13.10 11.65
N VAL A 5 21.67 -11.81 11.54
CA VAL A 5 20.43 -11.31 10.94
C VAL A 5 20.79 -10.45 9.73
N ALA A 6 20.28 -10.83 8.54
CA ALA A 6 20.47 -10.09 7.30
C ALA A 6 19.12 -9.54 6.79
N VAL A 7 19.09 -8.29 6.38
CA VAL A 7 17.94 -7.64 5.76
C VAL A 7 18.26 -7.34 4.30
N ILE A 8 17.43 -7.85 3.40
CA ILE A 8 17.52 -7.58 1.96
C ILE A 8 16.49 -6.52 1.59
N GLU A 9 16.94 -5.44 0.99
CA GLU A 9 16.11 -4.31 0.57
C GLU A 9 16.32 -4.04 -0.95
N LYS A 10 15.21 -4.01 -1.69
CA LYS A 10 15.22 -3.73 -3.12
C LYS A 10 15.62 -2.28 -3.45
N GLY A 11 15.21 -1.32 -2.61
CA GLY A 11 15.54 0.09 -2.79
C GLY A 11 17.04 0.35 -2.69
N ALA A 12 17.54 1.35 -3.39
CA ALA A 12 18.94 1.75 -3.33
C ALA A 12 19.38 2.17 -1.93
N GLU A 13 18.43 2.57 -1.09
CA GLU A 13 18.59 2.85 0.34
C GLU A 13 17.30 2.47 1.08
N VAL A 14 17.40 2.25 2.40
CA VAL A 14 16.22 1.93 3.22
C VAL A 14 15.26 3.11 3.22
N GLY A 15 14.01 2.86 2.85
CA GLY A 15 12.98 3.90 2.79
C GLY A 15 12.82 4.61 1.44
N ALA A 16 13.69 4.36 0.46
CA ALA A 16 13.67 5.02 -0.86
C ALA A 16 12.33 4.93 -1.60
N HIS A 17 11.65 3.78 -1.52
CA HIS A 17 10.38 3.54 -2.20
C HIS A 17 9.16 3.83 -1.32
N ILE A 18 9.34 4.44 -0.15
CA ILE A 18 8.28 4.77 0.78
C ILE A 18 7.92 6.24 0.64
N LEU A 19 6.72 6.51 0.16
CA LEU A 19 6.22 7.87 0.04
C LEU A 19 5.90 8.46 1.42
N SER A 20 6.48 9.64 1.71
CA SER A 20 6.40 10.34 3.00
C SER A 20 4.99 10.75 3.41
N GLY A 21 4.83 11.06 4.69
CA GLY A 21 3.58 11.51 5.33
C GLY A 21 2.70 10.35 5.79
N ALA A 22 2.88 9.92 7.02
CA ALA A 22 2.02 8.95 7.70
C ALA A 22 1.73 9.42 9.13
N VAL A 23 0.61 8.96 9.71
CA VAL A 23 0.37 9.09 11.15
C VAL A 23 0.69 7.77 11.82
N ILE A 24 1.58 7.79 12.81
CA ILE A 24 1.97 6.60 13.57
C ILE A 24 1.44 6.63 15.00
N GLU A 25 1.12 5.46 15.54
CA GLU A 25 0.90 5.24 16.97
C GLU A 25 2.25 4.89 17.61
N PRO A 26 2.71 5.64 18.65
CA PRO A 26 4.05 5.50 19.18
C PRO A 26 4.27 4.25 20.04
N GLY A 27 3.20 3.57 20.50
CA GLY A 27 3.29 2.47 21.45
C GLY A 27 4.37 1.42 21.14
N PRO A 28 4.44 0.87 19.90
CA PRO A 28 5.50 -0.07 19.56
C PRO A 28 6.91 0.54 19.59
N LEU A 29 7.06 1.83 19.26
CA LEU A 29 8.36 2.52 19.41
C LEU A 29 8.73 2.73 20.87
N ASP A 30 7.76 3.08 21.72
CA ASP A 30 7.99 3.25 23.16
C ASP A 30 8.45 1.92 23.81
N GLU A 31 7.97 0.77 23.29
CA GLU A 31 8.38 -0.56 23.73
C GLU A 31 9.75 -0.97 23.17
N LEU A 32 9.98 -0.75 21.87
CA LEU A 32 11.18 -1.21 21.16
C LEU A 32 12.41 -0.35 21.46
N LEU A 33 12.24 0.97 21.51
CA LEU A 33 13.31 1.95 21.69
C LEU A 33 12.92 2.95 22.79
N PRO A 34 12.97 2.56 24.09
CA PRO A 34 12.71 3.49 25.19
C PRO A 34 13.61 4.73 25.07
N GLY A 35 13.01 5.93 25.17
CA GLY A 35 13.76 7.19 25.01
C GLY A 35 13.91 7.69 23.57
N TRP A 36 13.29 7.06 22.57
CA TRP A 36 13.34 7.49 21.18
C TRP A 36 12.92 8.96 20.97
N LYS A 37 12.10 9.51 21.86
CA LYS A 37 11.63 10.90 21.82
C LYS A 37 12.74 11.93 22.07
N ASP A 38 13.84 11.52 22.70
CA ASP A 38 15.02 12.38 22.92
C ASP A 38 15.85 12.52 21.62
N GLN A 39 15.76 11.53 20.74
CA GLN A 39 16.38 11.53 19.41
C GLN A 39 15.38 10.97 18.38
N PRO A 40 14.32 11.73 18.05
CA PRO A 40 13.24 11.24 17.19
C PRO A 40 13.71 11.06 15.74
N PRO A 41 12.99 10.25 14.95
CA PRO A 41 13.24 10.18 13.51
C PRO A 41 13.10 11.55 12.86
N PRO A 42 13.80 11.81 11.74
CA PRO A 42 13.62 13.05 10.99
C PRO A 42 12.15 13.25 10.59
N VAL A 43 11.67 14.49 10.70
CA VAL A 43 10.26 14.84 10.42
C VAL A 43 9.29 14.01 11.30
N CYS A 44 9.16 14.39 12.55
CA CYS A 44 8.30 13.74 13.53
C CYS A 44 7.51 14.79 14.32
N VAL A 45 6.26 15.05 13.88
CA VAL A 45 5.44 16.15 14.38
C VAL A 45 4.31 15.61 15.25
N PRO A 46 4.17 16.01 16.53
CA PRO A 46 3.03 15.62 17.35
C PRO A 46 1.70 16.04 16.71
N VAL A 47 0.70 15.18 16.77
CA VAL A 47 -0.65 15.54 16.29
C VAL A 47 -1.34 16.45 17.30
N GLU A 48 -1.73 17.62 16.84
CA GLU A 48 -2.44 18.63 17.65
C GLU A 48 -3.95 18.66 17.42
N GLY A 49 -4.42 18.14 16.27
CA GLY A 49 -5.85 18.14 16.00
C GLY A 49 -6.31 17.34 14.82
N ASP A 50 -7.49 16.73 14.96
CA ASP A 50 -8.17 15.92 13.97
C ASP A 50 -9.39 16.62 13.40
N GLN A 51 -9.56 16.54 12.08
CA GLN A 51 -10.73 17.04 11.39
C GLN A 51 -11.18 16.03 10.33
N ILE A 52 -12.47 15.76 10.27
CA ILE A 52 -13.05 14.91 9.22
C ILE A 52 -14.14 15.70 8.49
N TYR A 53 -14.11 15.63 7.17
CA TYR A 53 -15.08 16.32 6.33
C TYR A 53 -15.76 15.35 5.35
N TYR A 54 -17.06 15.54 5.18
CA TYR A 54 -17.76 15.04 4.00
C TYR A 54 -17.71 16.12 2.92
N LEU A 55 -17.15 15.79 1.77
CA LEU A 55 -17.04 16.70 0.64
C LEU A 55 -18.21 16.53 -0.32
N LYS A 56 -18.74 17.65 -0.78
CA LYS A 56 -19.54 17.81 -1.99
C LYS A 56 -18.72 18.60 -3.01
N LYS A 57 -19.05 18.57 -4.29
CA LYS A 57 -18.31 19.28 -5.35
C LYS A 57 -17.84 20.70 -4.96
N ASN A 58 -18.72 21.51 -4.36
CA ASN A 58 -18.45 22.90 -4.04
C ASN A 58 -18.64 23.23 -2.54
N GLY A 59 -18.60 22.20 -1.67
CA GLY A 59 -18.86 22.44 -0.24
C GLY A 59 -18.41 21.29 0.63
N ARG A 60 -18.43 21.53 1.94
CA ARG A 60 -18.01 20.54 2.95
C ARG A 60 -18.89 20.58 4.18
N PHE A 61 -18.99 19.44 4.87
CA PHE A 61 -19.58 19.32 6.19
C PHE A 61 -18.56 18.69 7.12
N ARG A 62 -18.38 19.26 8.30
CA ARG A 62 -17.56 18.64 9.33
C ARG A 62 -18.32 17.46 9.94
N LEU A 63 -17.66 16.31 9.99
CA LEU A 63 -18.16 15.11 10.65
C LEU A 63 -17.53 14.96 12.04
N PRO A 64 -18.21 14.29 12.99
CA PRO A 64 -17.58 13.92 14.25
C PRO A 64 -16.45 12.91 13.98
N THR A 65 -15.31 13.09 14.64
CA THR A 65 -14.16 12.17 14.53
C THR A 65 -14.48 10.86 15.26
N PRO A 66 -14.53 9.73 14.55
CA PRO A 66 -14.73 8.42 15.19
C PRO A 66 -13.58 8.11 16.16
N PRO A 67 -13.83 7.32 17.22
CA PRO A 67 -12.79 6.96 18.18
C PRO A 67 -11.53 6.37 17.55
N GLN A 68 -11.67 5.57 16.48
CA GLN A 68 -10.57 4.92 15.76
C GLN A 68 -9.65 5.90 15.03
N GLN A 69 -10.15 7.10 14.70
CA GLN A 69 -9.42 8.13 13.95
C GLN A 69 -8.97 9.31 14.82
N LYS A 70 -9.09 9.20 16.14
CA LYS A 70 -8.51 10.18 17.06
C LYS A 70 -7.00 9.96 17.14
N ASN A 71 -6.23 11.01 16.88
CA ASN A 71 -4.78 10.94 16.78
C ASN A 71 -4.05 11.67 17.91
N HIS A 72 -4.74 12.07 18.97
CA HIS A 72 -4.08 12.67 20.14
C HIS A 72 -3.02 11.69 20.71
N GLY A 73 -1.80 12.17 20.85
CA GLY A 73 -0.65 11.36 21.29
C GLY A 73 0.06 10.58 20.15
N ASN A 74 -0.43 10.68 18.92
CA ASN A 74 0.22 10.15 17.73
C ASN A 74 1.15 11.19 17.09
N TYR A 75 1.92 10.77 16.08
CA TYR A 75 2.87 11.63 15.37
C TYR A 75 2.67 11.54 13.86
N ILE A 76 2.77 12.68 13.17
CA ILE A 76 2.94 12.74 11.73
C ILE A 76 4.42 12.55 11.43
N VAL A 77 4.78 11.60 10.58
CA VAL A 77 6.18 11.29 10.24
C VAL A 77 6.41 11.23 8.74
N SER A 78 7.65 11.46 8.32
CA SER A 78 8.16 10.94 7.06
C SER A 78 8.47 9.46 7.25
N LEU A 79 7.63 8.58 6.71
CA LEU A 79 7.79 7.13 6.92
C LEU A 79 9.09 6.59 6.30
N GLY A 80 9.50 7.11 5.14
CA GLY A 80 10.77 6.74 4.52
C GLY A 80 11.97 7.11 5.41
N ALA A 81 12.01 8.36 5.92
CA ALA A 81 13.04 8.80 6.83
C ALA A 81 13.03 8.03 8.16
N MET A 82 11.84 7.68 8.67
CA MET A 82 11.71 6.83 9.86
C MET A 82 12.29 5.43 9.63
N CYS A 83 12.07 4.83 8.46
CA CYS A 83 12.64 3.53 8.14
C CYS A 83 14.18 3.59 8.06
N GLY A 84 14.76 4.62 7.45
CA GLY A 84 16.21 4.85 7.46
C GLY A 84 16.78 5.05 8.87
N TRP A 85 16.06 5.80 9.72
CA TRP A 85 16.43 5.99 11.13
C TRP A 85 16.39 4.66 11.92
N LEU A 86 15.35 3.82 11.71
CA LEU A 86 15.27 2.48 12.29
C LEU A 86 16.37 1.55 11.79
N ALA A 87 16.76 1.67 10.50
CA ALA A 87 17.87 0.90 9.94
C ALA A 87 19.18 1.19 10.69
N GLY A 88 19.49 2.45 10.98
CA GLY A 88 20.66 2.81 11.78
C GLY A 88 20.65 2.19 13.18
N HIS A 89 19.50 2.07 13.83
CA HIS A 89 19.37 1.34 15.10
C HIS A 89 19.59 -0.17 14.94
N ALA A 90 19.09 -0.75 13.85
CA ALA A 90 19.26 -2.17 13.56
C ALA A 90 20.75 -2.50 13.28
N GLU A 91 21.44 -1.68 12.47
CA GLU A 91 22.87 -1.82 12.21
C GLU A 91 23.70 -1.69 13.50
N ALA A 92 23.35 -0.72 14.37
CA ALA A 92 23.98 -0.56 15.67
C ALA A 92 23.77 -1.78 16.61
N ALA A 93 22.71 -2.55 16.37
CA ALA A 93 22.43 -3.81 17.06
C ALA A 93 23.06 -5.04 16.38
N GLY A 94 23.85 -4.85 15.29
CA GLY A 94 24.56 -5.93 14.60
C GLY A 94 23.76 -6.60 13.48
N VAL A 95 22.75 -5.94 12.93
CA VAL A 95 22.02 -6.42 11.75
C VAL A 95 22.73 -5.98 10.48
N ASP A 96 22.97 -6.90 9.56
CA ASP A 96 23.50 -6.58 8.23
C ASP A 96 22.37 -6.18 7.29
N ILE A 97 22.40 -4.96 6.74
CA ILE A 97 21.39 -4.46 5.81
C ILE A 97 22.00 -4.32 4.41
N PHE A 98 21.36 -4.93 3.41
CA PHE A 98 21.80 -4.96 2.02
C PHE A 98 20.80 -4.21 1.13
N PRO A 99 20.93 -2.87 0.99
CA PRO A 99 20.13 -2.09 0.06
C PRO A 99 20.58 -2.31 -1.38
N GLY A 100 19.68 -2.15 -2.35
CA GLY A 100 19.92 -2.38 -3.77
C GLY A 100 19.83 -3.83 -4.22
N PHE A 101 19.60 -4.78 -3.30
CA PHE A 101 19.47 -6.19 -3.61
C PHE A 101 18.00 -6.62 -3.58
N ALA A 102 17.48 -7.05 -4.72
CA ALA A 102 16.13 -7.56 -4.84
C ALA A 102 16.10 -9.07 -4.74
N ALA A 103 15.40 -9.61 -3.75
CA ALA A 103 15.09 -11.03 -3.72
C ALA A 103 14.13 -11.36 -4.88
N ALA A 104 14.62 -12.12 -5.87
CA ALA A 104 13.90 -12.46 -7.09
C ALA A 104 13.16 -13.83 -7.00
N GLY A 105 13.60 -14.69 -6.09
CA GLY A 105 13.02 -16.02 -5.92
C GLY A 105 13.22 -16.58 -4.52
N ILE A 106 12.54 -17.70 -4.28
CA ILE A 106 12.69 -18.49 -3.05
C ILE A 106 13.65 -19.65 -3.31
N ARG A 107 14.60 -19.80 -2.39
CA ARG A 107 15.40 -21.01 -2.31
C ARG A 107 14.65 -22.03 -1.45
N TYR A 108 14.44 -23.22 -2.00
CA TYR A 108 13.82 -24.32 -1.27
C TYR A 108 14.88 -25.36 -0.84
N THR A 109 14.64 -26.00 0.30
CA THR A 109 15.38 -27.17 0.74
C THR A 109 14.89 -28.43 0.01
N ASP A 110 15.62 -29.54 0.12
CA ASP A 110 15.26 -30.79 -0.56
C ASP A 110 13.90 -31.35 -0.11
N ASP A 111 13.47 -31.05 1.10
CA ASP A 111 12.14 -31.39 1.64
C ASP A 111 11.05 -30.39 1.30
N GLY A 112 11.37 -29.35 0.50
CA GLY A 112 10.43 -28.35 0.01
C GLY A 112 10.13 -27.20 0.98
N ALA A 113 10.82 -27.11 2.11
CA ALA A 113 10.74 -25.96 3.01
C ALA A 113 11.47 -24.74 2.41
N VAL A 114 11.13 -23.54 2.89
CA VAL A 114 11.88 -22.31 2.55
C VAL A 114 13.25 -22.41 3.22
N GLY A 115 14.32 -22.28 2.45
CA GLY A 115 15.71 -22.35 2.93
C GLY A 115 16.50 -21.07 2.66
N GLY A 116 15.81 -19.98 2.31
CA GLY A 116 16.40 -18.68 2.00
C GLY A 116 15.80 -18.03 0.76
N VAL A 117 16.53 -17.08 0.20
CA VAL A 117 16.11 -16.33 -0.99
C VAL A 117 17.19 -16.33 -2.08
N ILE A 118 16.77 -16.09 -3.31
CA ILE A 118 17.65 -15.95 -4.48
C ILE A 118 17.65 -14.49 -4.88
N ILE A 119 18.81 -13.87 -4.92
CA ILE A 119 19.02 -12.56 -5.52
C ILE A 119 19.21 -12.80 -7.02
N GLY A 120 18.43 -12.12 -7.85
CA GLY A 120 18.54 -12.25 -9.31
C GLY A 120 19.81 -11.59 -9.88
N ASP A 121 20.15 -11.95 -11.11
CA ASP A 121 21.21 -11.30 -11.86
C ASP A 121 20.90 -9.80 -12.01
N MET A 122 21.90 -8.95 -11.88
CA MET A 122 21.81 -7.51 -12.09
C MET A 122 22.69 -7.08 -13.26
N GLY A 123 22.38 -5.93 -13.86
CA GLY A 123 23.16 -5.41 -15.00
C GLY A 123 23.04 -6.27 -16.24
N VAL A 124 21.83 -6.78 -16.55
CA VAL A 124 21.52 -7.47 -17.81
C VAL A 124 20.70 -6.56 -18.73
N ASP A 125 20.88 -6.72 -20.04
CA ASP A 125 20.10 -6.01 -21.05
C ASP A 125 18.67 -6.56 -21.20
N ILE A 126 17.84 -5.95 -22.05
CA ILE A 126 16.45 -6.36 -22.30
C ILE A 126 16.34 -7.83 -22.81
N HIS A 127 17.39 -8.39 -23.37
CA HIS A 127 17.45 -9.77 -23.87
C HIS A 127 18.09 -10.73 -22.86
N GLY A 128 18.48 -10.23 -21.67
CA GLY A 128 19.12 -11.03 -20.61
C GLY A 128 20.64 -11.21 -20.79
N ASN A 129 21.31 -10.48 -21.71
CA ASN A 129 22.75 -10.53 -21.87
C ASN A 129 23.45 -9.66 -20.83
N PRO A 130 24.62 -10.10 -20.33
CA PRO A 130 25.40 -9.29 -19.39
C PRO A 130 25.86 -7.95 -19.99
N LYS A 131 25.68 -6.86 -19.23
CA LYS A 131 26.27 -5.54 -19.47
C LYS A 131 27.60 -5.40 -18.73
N ASP A 132 28.30 -4.26 -18.92
CA ASP A 132 29.54 -3.95 -18.17
C ASP A 132 29.33 -3.89 -16.64
N THR A 133 28.09 -3.67 -16.21
CA THR A 133 27.68 -3.62 -14.79
C THR A 133 27.11 -4.95 -14.28
N TYR A 134 27.31 -6.03 -15.02
CA TYR A 134 26.77 -7.35 -14.66
C TYR A 134 27.28 -7.84 -13.31
N MET A 135 26.35 -8.27 -12.49
CA MET A 135 26.61 -8.99 -11.24
C MET A 135 25.75 -10.25 -11.22
N GLN A 136 26.42 -11.38 -11.08
CA GLN A 136 25.75 -12.67 -10.97
C GLN A 136 24.90 -12.71 -9.69
N GLY A 137 23.68 -13.22 -9.79
CA GLY A 137 22.82 -13.48 -8.64
C GLY A 137 23.42 -14.49 -7.67
N ILE A 138 23.00 -14.42 -6.43
CA ILE A 138 23.47 -15.30 -5.36
C ILE A 138 22.32 -15.91 -4.59
N GLU A 139 22.55 -17.09 -4.02
CA GLU A 139 21.63 -17.68 -3.03
C GLU A 139 22.03 -17.26 -1.62
N ILE A 140 21.06 -16.77 -0.87
CA ILE A 140 21.20 -16.47 0.55
C ILE A 140 20.50 -17.59 1.32
N HIS A 141 21.27 -18.37 2.05
CA HIS A 141 20.76 -19.47 2.84
C HIS A 141 20.39 -19.00 4.24
N ALA A 142 19.21 -19.33 4.70
CA ALA A 142 18.74 -19.00 6.04
C ALA A 142 17.87 -20.13 6.60
N PRO A 143 18.03 -20.48 7.90
CA PRO A 143 17.16 -21.45 8.54
C PRO A 143 15.73 -20.92 8.72
N VAL A 144 15.55 -19.59 8.78
CA VAL A 144 14.25 -18.93 8.80
C VAL A 144 14.30 -17.67 7.93
N THR A 145 13.30 -17.53 7.07
CA THR A 145 13.08 -16.33 6.23
C THR A 145 11.86 -15.57 6.72
N VAL A 146 12.02 -14.29 7.01
CA VAL A 146 10.92 -13.39 7.41
C VAL A 146 10.50 -12.55 6.21
N LEU A 147 9.27 -12.76 5.71
CA LEU A 147 8.71 -12.01 4.60
C LEU A 147 8.05 -10.73 5.12
N ALA A 148 8.69 -9.59 4.88
CA ALA A 148 8.24 -8.25 5.25
C ALA A 148 8.08 -7.34 4.03
N GLU A 149 7.70 -7.89 2.88
CA GLU A 149 7.62 -7.22 1.58
C GLU A 149 6.49 -6.16 1.47
N GLY A 150 5.68 -6.05 2.51
CA GLY A 150 4.51 -5.18 2.51
C GLY A 150 3.36 -5.72 1.64
N CYS A 151 2.46 -4.82 1.25
CA CYS A 151 1.26 -5.16 0.50
C CYS A 151 1.60 -5.87 -0.83
N ARG A 152 1.10 -7.09 -1.00
CA ARG A 152 1.21 -7.89 -2.23
C ARG A 152 2.67 -8.08 -2.68
N GLY A 153 3.56 -8.45 -1.77
CA GLY A 153 4.92 -8.87 -2.10
C GLY A 153 4.90 -10.07 -3.05
N HIS A 154 5.83 -10.12 -4.01
CA HIS A 154 5.79 -11.18 -5.03
C HIS A 154 6.18 -12.55 -4.47
N LEU A 155 7.16 -12.61 -3.55
CA LEU A 155 7.54 -13.85 -2.87
C LEU A 155 6.46 -14.28 -1.86
N SER A 156 5.89 -13.32 -1.12
CA SER A 156 4.76 -13.61 -0.22
C SER A 156 3.57 -14.19 -0.99
N LYS A 157 3.24 -13.65 -2.18
CA LYS A 157 2.17 -14.16 -3.04
C LYS A 157 2.44 -15.60 -3.51
N GLU A 158 3.68 -15.88 -3.95
CA GLU A 158 4.11 -17.21 -4.34
C GLU A 158 3.94 -18.20 -3.19
N LEU A 159 4.46 -17.85 -2.01
CA LEU A 159 4.42 -18.72 -0.84
C LEU A 159 3.00 -18.92 -0.30
N ILE A 160 2.15 -17.89 -0.29
CA ILE A 160 0.74 -18.01 0.08
C ILE A 160 0.06 -19.05 -0.83
N SER A 161 0.27 -18.95 -2.13
CA SER A 161 -0.30 -19.89 -3.11
C SER A 161 0.27 -21.30 -2.94
N LYS A 162 1.60 -21.44 -2.86
CA LYS A 162 2.28 -22.74 -2.79
C LYS A 162 1.92 -23.54 -1.54
N PHE A 163 1.83 -22.86 -0.39
CA PHE A 163 1.51 -23.50 0.90
C PHE A 163 0.01 -23.39 1.27
N GLU A 164 -0.83 -22.90 0.34
CA GLU A 164 -2.28 -22.71 0.53
C GLU A 164 -2.59 -22.02 1.86
N LEU A 165 -1.87 -20.93 2.15
CA LEU A 165 -1.96 -20.25 3.44
C LEU A 165 -3.29 -19.50 3.64
N ASP A 166 -3.97 -19.14 2.55
CA ASP A 166 -5.24 -18.43 2.53
C ASP A 166 -6.48 -19.33 2.35
N ARG A 167 -6.30 -20.66 2.38
CA ARG A 167 -7.38 -21.65 2.18
C ARG A 167 -8.61 -21.40 3.07
N ASP A 168 -8.37 -21.03 4.33
CA ASP A 168 -9.41 -20.84 5.35
C ASP A 168 -9.72 -19.35 5.61
N SER A 169 -9.25 -18.47 4.73
CA SER A 169 -9.42 -17.02 4.83
C SER A 169 -10.34 -16.52 3.71
N ASP A 170 -11.02 -15.40 3.97
CA ASP A 170 -11.70 -14.67 2.90
C ASP A 170 -10.64 -14.08 1.92
N PRO A 171 -10.98 -13.85 0.66
CA PRO A 171 -10.09 -13.16 -0.26
C PRO A 171 -9.61 -11.82 0.31
N GLN A 172 -8.35 -11.49 0.09
CA GLN A 172 -7.84 -10.17 0.44
C GLN A 172 -8.48 -9.11 -0.46
N THR A 173 -8.81 -7.96 0.10
CA THR A 173 -9.25 -6.77 -0.62
C THR A 173 -8.24 -5.65 -0.41
N TYR A 174 -8.16 -4.73 -1.37
CA TYR A 174 -7.12 -3.72 -1.41
C TYR A 174 -7.68 -2.34 -1.73
N GLY A 175 -6.92 -1.31 -1.34
CA GLY A 175 -7.13 0.06 -1.80
C GLY A 175 -5.90 0.56 -2.53
N ILE A 176 -6.07 1.35 -3.58
CA ILE A 176 -4.99 2.13 -4.18
C ILE A 176 -4.90 3.49 -3.49
N GLY A 177 -3.74 3.79 -2.93
CA GLY A 177 -3.39 5.11 -2.43
C GLY A 177 -2.48 5.83 -3.42
N ILE A 178 -2.88 7.05 -3.80
CA ILE A 178 -2.04 7.98 -4.57
C ILE A 178 -1.72 9.13 -3.64
N LYS A 179 -0.47 9.54 -3.56
CA LYS A 179 0.00 10.51 -2.59
C LYS A 179 0.98 11.50 -3.22
N GLU A 180 0.95 12.74 -2.75
CA GLU A 180 1.91 13.77 -3.08
C GLU A 180 2.40 14.46 -1.79
N LEU A 181 3.67 14.81 -1.75
CA LEU A 181 4.26 15.68 -0.75
C LEU A 181 4.46 17.05 -1.39
N TRP A 182 3.91 18.08 -0.77
CA TRP A 182 3.96 19.46 -1.24
C TRP A 182 4.76 20.34 -0.30
N LYS A 183 5.58 21.23 -0.84
CA LYS A 183 6.04 22.45 -0.19
C LYS A 183 5.01 23.53 -0.50
N VAL A 184 4.20 23.90 0.47
CA VAL A 184 3.17 24.93 0.29
C VAL A 184 3.74 26.32 0.54
N ALA A 185 3.03 27.36 0.12
CA ALA A 185 3.46 28.74 0.39
C ALA A 185 3.56 28.99 1.91
N PRO A 186 4.53 29.81 2.35
CA PRO A 186 4.77 30.05 3.78
C PRO A 186 3.51 30.42 4.57
N GLY A 187 3.33 29.78 5.71
CA GLY A 187 2.19 30.01 6.62
C GLY A 187 0.89 29.32 6.23
N LYS A 188 0.84 28.56 5.13
CA LYS A 188 -0.34 27.74 4.78
C LYS A 188 -0.38 26.41 5.49
N ALA A 189 0.76 25.81 5.80
CA ALA A 189 0.84 24.64 6.65
C ALA A 189 0.51 24.99 8.11
N THR A 190 -0.07 24.04 8.83
CA THR A 190 -0.30 24.12 10.28
C THR A 190 0.21 22.81 10.86
N PRO A 191 1.50 22.73 11.25
CA PRO A 191 2.09 21.50 11.74
C PRO A 191 1.25 20.81 12.82
N GLY A 192 1.16 19.48 12.79
CA GLY A 192 0.33 18.70 13.71
C GLY A 192 -1.15 18.59 13.34
N ARG A 193 -1.63 19.27 12.29
CA ARG A 193 -3.00 19.14 11.84
C ARG A 193 -3.18 17.90 10.96
N VAL A 194 -4.16 17.08 11.31
CA VAL A 194 -4.59 15.89 10.56
C VAL A 194 -5.99 16.14 10.03
N GLN A 195 -6.19 16.00 8.72
CA GLN A 195 -7.50 16.12 8.10
C GLN A 195 -7.78 14.88 7.27
N HIS A 196 -8.99 14.34 7.40
CA HIS A 196 -9.49 13.27 6.55
C HIS A 196 -10.75 13.74 5.82
N THR A 197 -10.98 13.22 4.62
CA THR A 197 -12.20 13.52 3.88
C THR A 197 -12.82 12.26 3.28
N VAL A 198 -14.13 12.28 3.09
CA VAL A 198 -14.90 11.26 2.36
C VAL A 198 -15.89 11.96 1.42
N GLY A 199 -16.40 11.25 0.43
CA GLY A 199 -17.34 11.78 -0.55
C GLY A 199 -16.64 12.29 -1.81
N TRP A 200 -17.03 13.45 -2.35
CA TRP A 200 -16.49 13.95 -3.60
C TRP A 200 -14.95 13.94 -3.62
N PRO A 201 -14.31 13.54 -4.73
CA PRO A 201 -14.84 13.21 -6.06
C PRO A 201 -15.32 11.75 -6.22
N LEU A 202 -15.25 10.93 -5.18
CA LEU A 202 -15.82 9.59 -5.23
C LEU A 202 -17.34 9.65 -5.21
N ASP A 203 -17.97 8.79 -5.99
CA ASP A 203 -19.39 8.52 -5.87
C ASP A 203 -19.68 7.62 -4.64
N ARG A 204 -20.98 7.37 -4.38
CA ARG A 204 -21.38 6.63 -3.18
C ARG A 204 -21.12 5.13 -3.25
N ALA A 205 -20.78 4.61 -4.43
CA ALA A 205 -20.52 3.20 -4.66
C ALA A 205 -19.04 2.86 -4.46
N ILE A 206 -18.14 3.84 -4.60
CA ILE A 206 -16.70 3.64 -4.45
C ILE A 206 -16.29 3.94 -3.01
N TYR A 207 -15.74 2.94 -2.33
CA TYR A 207 -15.14 3.10 -1.02
C TYR A 207 -13.85 3.91 -1.11
N GLY A 208 -13.62 4.84 -0.19
CA GLY A 208 -12.39 5.60 -0.16
C GLY A 208 -12.53 6.95 0.52
N GLY A 209 -11.49 7.75 0.36
CA GLY A 209 -11.37 9.08 0.95
C GLY A 209 -9.99 9.66 0.75
N SER A 210 -9.70 10.74 1.49
CA SER A 210 -8.41 11.38 1.42
C SER A 210 -7.89 11.77 2.80
N PHE A 211 -6.60 12.07 2.84
CA PHE A 211 -5.95 12.63 4.01
C PHE A 211 -5.08 13.83 3.63
N ILE A 212 -4.90 14.74 4.58
CA ILE A 212 -4.03 15.91 4.49
C ILE A 212 -3.32 16.01 5.83
N TYR A 213 -2.00 15.84 5.82
CA TYR A 213 -1.16 15.88 7.01
C TYR A 213 -0.21 17.07 6.92
N HIS A 214 -0.33 17.99 7.85
CA HIS A 214 0.52 19.18 7.90
C HIS A 214 1.78 18.88 8.72
N MET A 215 2.91 18.92 8.04
CA MET A 215 4.23 18.62 8.57
C MET A 215 4.98 19.94 8.87
N GLU A 216 6.21 19.84 9.37
CA GLU A 216 7.10 20.99 9.53
C GLU A 216 7.57 21.56 8.19
N ASP A 217 8.27 22.68 8.21
CA ASP A 217 8.89 23.31 7.04
C ASP A 217 7.93 23.59 5.89
N ASP A 218 6.70 24.04 6.18
CA ASP A 218 5.65 24.27 5.19
C ASP A 218 5.36 23.05 4.29
N GLN A 219 5.60 21.83 4.77
CA GLN A 219 5.30 20.61 4.04
C GLN A 219 3.90 20.11 4.38
N VAL A 220 3.22 19.61 3.35
CA VAL A 220 1.91 18.98 3.49
C VAL A 220 1.88 17.70 2.65
N ALA A 221 1.62 16.57 3.31
CA ALA A 221 1.36 15.32 2.61
C ALA A 221 -0.13 15.21 2.33
N ILE A 222 -0.49 15.08 1.06
CA ILE A 222 -1.86 14.82 0.62
C ILE A 222 -1.95 13.44 0.00
N GLY A 223 -3.01 12.71 0.29
CA GLY A 223 -3.24 11.40 -0.30
C GLY A 223 -4.71 11.12 -0.53
N PHE A 224 -4.95 10.26 -1.50
CA PHE A 224 -6.27 9.84 -1.94
C PHE A 224 -6.29 8.33 -2.07
N VAL A 225 -7.22 7.69 -1.40
CA VAL A 225 -7.34 6.24 -1.37
C VAL A 225 -8.70 5.84 -1.90
N CYS A 226 -8.75 4.84 -2.77
CA CYS A 226 -9.99 4.18 -3.15
C CYS A 226 -9.82 2.66 -3.16
N GLY A 227 -10.83 1.97 -2.64
CA GLY A 227 -10.90 0.51 -2.68
C GLY A 227 -10.91 0.01 -4.12
N LEU A 228 -10.20 -1.07 -4.39
CA LEU A 228 -10.11 -1.65 -5.73
C LEU A 228 -11.32 -2.53 -6.09
N ASP A 229 -12.26 -2.68 -5.18
CA ASP A 229 -13.54 -3.38 -5.37
C ASP A 229 -14.61 -2.55 -6.12
N TYR A 230 -14.26 -1.39 -6.68
CA TYR A 230 -15.18 -0.62 -7.50
C TYR A 230 -15.59 -1.36 -8.79
N ALA A 231 -16.84 -1.12 -9.21
CA ALA A 231 -17.45 -1.81 -10.34
C ALA A 231 -17.19 -1.17 -11.71
N ASP A 232 -16.84 0.11 -11.75
CA ASP A 232 -16.71 0.90 -12.97
C ASP A 232 -15.41 0.60 -13.73
N PRO A 233 -15.46 0.03 -14.95
CA PRO A 233 -14.28 -0.27 -15.74
C PRO A 233 -13.55 0.99 -16.26
N ASP A 234 -14.24 2.12 -16.34
CA ASP A 234 -13.68 3.39 -16.82
C ASP A 234 -13.23 4.33 -15.70
N PHE A 235 -13.32 3.90 -14.44
CA PHE A 235 -12.85 4.72 -13.32
C PHE A 235 -11.33 4.84 -13.28
N SER A 236 -10.84 6.07 -13.12
CA SER A 236 -9.44 6.38 -12.94
C SER A 236 -9.18 6.95 -11.54
N PRO A 237 -8.51 6.20 -10.66
CA PRO A 237 -8.08 6.70 -9.35
C PRO A 237 -7.20 7.96 -9.43
N PHE A 238 -6.32 8.01 -10.45
CA PHE A 238 -5.46 9.18 -10.67
C PHE A 238 -6.27 10.43 -10.99
N GLU A 239 -7.23 10.32 -11.94
CA GLU A 239 -8.09 11.46 -12.29
C GLU A 239 -8.93 11.93 -11.10
N ALA A 240 -9.46 11.00 -10.31
CA ALA A 240 -10.19 11.33 -9.09
C ALA A 240 -9.30 12.08 -8.08
N PHE A 241 -8.04 11.67 -7.90
CA PHE A 241 -7.08 12.41 -7.06
C PHE A 241 -6.81 13.81 -7.61
N GLN A 242 -6.63 13.97 -8.93
CA GLN A 242 -6.45 15.29 -9.54
C GLN A 242 -7.68 16.17 -9.28
N GLN A 243 -8.89 15.63 -9.39
CA GLN A 243 -10.11 16.37 -9.06
C GLN A 243 -10.14 16.78 -7.58
N PHE A 244 -9.77 15.87 -6.66
CA PHE A 244 -9.70 16.18 -5.23
C PHE A 244 -8.84 17.40 -4.93
N LYS A 245 -7.69 17.56 -5.60
CA LYS A 245 -6.81 18.73 -5.42
C LYS A 245 -7.50 20.07 -5.74
N HIS A 246 -8.49 20.04 -6.64
CA HIS A 246 -9.24 21.23 -7.09
C HIS A 246 -10.46 21.57 -6.21
N HIS A 247 -10.72 20.77 -5.17
CA HIS A 247 -11.80 21.10 -4.24
C HIS A 247 -11.53 22.43 -3.50
N PRO A 248 -12.58 23.29 -3.25
CA PRO A 248 -12.42 24.58 -2.56
C PRO A 248 -11.81 24.51 -1.14
N LEU A 249 -11.75 23.33 -0.51
CA LEU A 249 -11.02 23.10 0.74
C LEU A 249 -9.52 22.93 0.50
N ILE A 250 -9.11 22.34 -0.62
CA ILE A 250 -7.76 21.84 -0.87
C ILE A 250 -6.98 22.81 -1.74
N LYS A 251 -7.57 23.26 -2.86
CA LYS A 251 -6.91 24.12 -3.84
C LYS A 251 -6.19 25.32 -3.21
N PRO A 252 -6.82 26.13 -2.31
CA PRO A 252 -6.16 27.28 -1.69
C PRO A 252 -4.91 26.91 -0.86
N LEU A 253 -4.84 25.68 -0.32
CA LEU A 253 -3.68 25.19 0.39
C LEU A 253 -2.50 24.96 -0.56
N LEU A 254 -2.77 24.41 -1.75
CA LEU A 254 -1.75 23.99 -2.71
C LEU A 254 -1.31 25.11 -3.68
N GLU A 255 -2.15 26.12 -3.91
CA GLU A 255 -1.83 27.23 -4.81
C GLU A 255 -0.55 27.96 -4.39
N GLY A 256 0.37 28.11 -5.36
CA GLY A 256 1.69 28.71 -5.13
C GLY A 256 2.68 27.80 -4.41
N GLY A 257 2.32 26.54 -4.20
CA GLY A 257 3.22 25.49 -3.71
C GLY A 257 3.85 24.69 -4.83
N GLU A 258 4.82 23.83 -4.46
CA GLU A 258 5.56 22.94 -5.35
C GLU A 258 5.44 21.49 -4.86
N ILE A 259 5.40 20.54 -5.80
CA ILE A 259 5.44 19.11 -5.48
C ILE A 259 6.89 18.71 -5.22
N ILE A 260 7.13 18.10 -4.07
CA ILE A 260 8.42 17.52 -3.70
C ILE A 260 8.53 16.09 -4.22
N SER A 261 7.48 15.28 -3.99
CA SER A 261 7.44 13.89 -4.41
C SER A 261 6.00 13.42 -4.65
N SER A 262 5.86 12.37 -5.45
CA SER A 262 4.59 11.74 -5.80
C SER A 262 4.76 10.23 -5.79
N GLY A 263 3.67 9.48 -5.67
CA GLY A 263 3.71 8.04 -5.82
C GLY A 263 2.36 7.39 -5.59
N ALA A 264 2.33 6.09 -5.84
CA ALA A 264 1.16 5.28 -5.61
C ALA A 264 1.53 3.91 -5.03
N ARG A 265 0.71 3.41 -4.11
CA ARG A 265 0.86 2.09 -3.54
C ARG A 265 -0.50 1.51 -3.16
N THR A 266 -0.68 0.22 -3.39
CA THR A 266 -1.81 -0.48 -2.80
C THR A 266 -1.56 -0.77 -1.33
N ILE A 267 -2.64 -0.84 -0.57
CA ILE A 267 -2.67 -1.23 0.84
C ILE A 267 -3.66 -2.36 1.03
N THR A 268 -3.42 -3.24 2.00
CA THR A 268 -4.34 -4.31 2.36
C THR A 268 -5.55 -3.75 3.11
N GLU A 269 -6.75 -4.16 2.73
CA GLU A 269 -8.00 -3.71 3.36
C GLU A 269 -8.88 -4.83 3.89
N GLY A 270 -8.50 -6.09 3.68
CA GLY A 270 -9.29 -7.26 4.08
C GLY A 270 -9.41 -7.43 5.60
N GLY A 271 -8.35 -7.09 6.33
CA GLY A 271 -8.36 -7.13 7.79
C GLY A 271 -8.45 -8.55 8.38
N TYR A 272 -9.17 -8.69 9.49
CA TYR A 272 -9.23 -9.90 10.32
C TYR A 272 -9.55 -11.18 9.54
N GLN A 273 -10.58 -11.17 8.70
CA GLN A 273 -11.06 -12.36 8.00
C GLN A 273 -10.23 -12.76 6.79
N SER A 274 -9.42 -11.85 6.27
CA SER A 274 -8.55 -12.09 5.11
C SER A 274 -7.09 -12.35 5.48
N LEU A 275 -6.79 -12.46 6.79
CA LEU A 275 -5.43 -12.75 7.24
C LEU A 275 -5.12 -14.24 6.98
N PRO A 276 -4.12 -14.56 6.15
CA PRO A 276 -3.73 -15.93 5.88
C PRO A 276 -3.09 -16.58 7.11
N ARG A 277 -2.80 -17.86 7.08
CA ARG A 277 -1.85 -18.46 8.01
C ARG A 277 -0.49 -17.82 7.78
N VAL A 278 0.17 -17.38 8.84
CA VAL A 278 1.39 -16.56 8.73
C VAL A 278 2.68 -17.35 8.89
N GLU A 279 2.59 -18.66 9.04
CA GLU A 279 3.74 -19.54 9.15
C GLU A 279 3.71 -20.64 8.10
N MET A 280 4.87 -21.06 7.66
CA MET A 280 5.12 -22.19 6.78
C MET A 280 6.48 -22.80 7.07
N PRO A 281 6.81 -24.00 6.55
CA PRO A 281 8.13 -24.57 6.74
C PRO A 281 9.24 -23.63 6.27
N GLY A 282 10.09 -23.19 7.20
CA GLY A 282 11.23 -22.31 6.97
C GLY A 282 10.94 -20.82 6.80
N ALA A 283 9.67 -20.37 6.88
CA ALA A 283 9.37 -18.93 6.74
C ALA A 283 8.14 -18.46 7.53
N ILE A 284 8.05 -17.14 7.72
CA ILE A 284 6.91 -16.44 8.32
C ILE A 284 6.59 -15.15 7.57
N LEU A 285 5.32 -14.74 7.64
CA LEU A 285 4.82 -13.44 7.11
C LEU A 285 4.61 -12.45 8.25
N VAL A 286 5.01 -11.20 8.06
CA VAL A 286 4.79 -10.13 9.05
C VAL A 286 4.27 -8.85 8.39
N GLY A 287 3.67 -7.97 9.17
CA GLY A 287 3.17 -6.67 8.71
C GLY A 287 2.13 -6.79 7.59
N ASP A 288 2.24 -5.92 6.59
CA ASP A 288 1.29 -5.90 5.46
C ASP A 288 1.50 -7.05 4.46
N ALA A 289 2.61 -7.78 4.53
CA ALA A 289 2.74 -9.06 3.82
C ALA A 289 1.72 -10.09 4.34
N ALA A 290 1.39 -10.03 5.62
CA ALA A 290 0.31 -10.80 6.24
C ALA A 290 -1.07 -10.10 6.17
N GLY A 291 -1.13 -8.78 5.92
CA GLY A 291 -2.38 -8.02 5.87
C GLY A 291 -2.85 -7.46 7.22
N THR A 292 -1.93 -7.01 8.07
CA THR A 292 -2.24 -6.56 9.44
C THR A 292 -2.74 -5.12 9.55
N LEU A 293 -2.91 -4.39 8.46
CA LEU A 293 -3.35 -3.00 8.45
C LEU A 293 -4.74 -2.82 9.09
N ASN A 294 -4.89 -1.85 9.99
CA ASN A 294 -6.19 -1.46 10.54
C ASN A 294 -6.81 -0.34 9.69
N VAL A 295 -7.65 -0.73 8.74
CA VAL A 295 -8.29 0.17 7.77
C VAL A 295 -9.09 1.29 8.43
N PRO A 296 -10.01 1.05 9.39
CA PRO A 296 -10.76 2.12 10.06
C PRO A 296 -9.90 3.13 10.82
N LYS A 297 -8.70 2.73 11.27
CA LYS A 297 -7.72 3.66 11.87
C LYS A 297 -6.94 4.44 10.82
N ILE A 298 -6.90 3.96 9.56
CA ILE A 298 -5.99 4.46 8.51
C ILE A 298 -4.53 4.33 8.96
N LYS A 299 -4.20 3.23 9.64
CA LYS A 299 -2.87 2.97 10.22
C LYS A 299 -2.51 1.49 10.14
N GLY A 300 -1.28 1.24 9.69
CA GLY A 300 -0.71 -0.10 9.61
C GLY A 300 0.65 -0.21 10.32
N THR A 301 1.39 0.89 10.43
CA THR A 301 2.77 0.91 10.92
C THR A 301 2.91 0.29 12.32
N HIS A 302 2.03 0.62 13.26
CA HIS A 302 2.05 0.05 14.62
C HIS A 302 1.80 -1.47 14.62
N GLN A 303 0.94 -1.98 13.73
CA GLN A 303 0.69 -3.41 13.61
C GLN A 303 1.85 -4.13 12.91
N ALA A 304 2.46 -3.51 11.89
CA ALA A 304 3.64 -4.05 11.24
C ALA A 304 4.81 -4.19 12.24
N MET A 305 5.06 -3.15 13.04
CA MET A 305 6.08 -3.20 14.09
C MET A 305 5.77 -4.27 15.14
N ARG A 306 4.54 -4.36 15.66
CA ARG A 306 4.14 -5.38 16.64
C ARG A 306 4.28 -6.79 16.09
N SER A 307 3.87 -7.03 14.85
CA SER A 307 4.03 -8.36 14.24
C SER A 307 5.50 -8.74 14.07
N GLY A 308 6.37 -7.77 13.72
CA GLY A 308 7.82 -7.98 13.65
C GLY A 308 8.44 -8.28 15.03
N MET A 309 8.05 -7.53 16.06
CA MET A 309 8.49 -7.77 17.44
C MET A 309 8.06 -9.17 17.93
N LEU A 310 6.80 -9.56 17.70
CA LEU A 310 6.29 -10.89 18.06
C LEU A 310 7.04 -12.00 17.31
N ALA A 311 7.39 -11.76 16.03
CA ALA A 311 8.17 -12.70 15.25
C ALA A 311 9.58 -12.87 15.81
N ALA A 312 10.26 -11.76 16.15
CA ALA A 312 11.59 -11.78 16.74
C ALA A 312 11.61 -12.52 18.08
N GLU A 313 10.65 -12.22 18.96
CA GLU A 313 10.49 -12.93 20.25
C GLU A 313 10.25 -14.42 20.06
N HIS A 314 9.32 -14.79 19.14
CA HIS A 314 9.02 -16.19 18.86
C HIS A 314 10.25 -16.95 18.33
N LEU A 315 10.99 -16.35 17.41
CA LEU A 315 12.20 -16.97 16.84
C LEU A 315 13.35 -17.04 17.86
N ALA A 316 13.48 -16.06 18.74
CA ALA A 316 14.46 -16.10 19.82
C ALA A 316 14.19 -17.24 20.82
N GLU A 317 12.90 -17.53 21.08
CA GLU A 317 12.50 -18.60 22.01
C GLU A 317 12.56 -20.00 21.36
N THR A 318 12.20 -20.11 20.08
CA THR A 318 11.94 -21.42 19.43
C THR A 318 12.92 -21.79 18.32
N SER A 319 13.57 -20.80 17.72
CA SER A 319 14.40 -20.92 16.50
C SER A 319 13.66 -21.53 15.30
N LYS A 320 12.33 -21.50 15.29
CA LYS A 320 11.48 -22.14 14.28
C LYS A 320 10.25 -21.28 13.94
N PRO A 321 9.73 -21.33 12.70
CA PRO A 321 8.47 -20.72 12.31
C PRO A 321 7.23 -21.27 13.04
N ALA A 322 7.23 -22.59 13.29
CA ALA A 322 6.06 -23.30 13.82
C ALA A 322 5.57 -22.75 15.17
N GLY A 323 4.28 -22.47 15.27
CA GLY A 323 3.62 -21.85 16.44
C GLY A 323 3.51 -20.33 16.37
N PHE A 324 4.09 -19.70 15.34
CA PHE A 324 3.99 -18.24 15.17
C PHE A 324 2.57 -17.79 14.83
N ASP A 325 1.84 -18.54 13.99
CA ASP A 325 0.44 -18.23 13.66
C ASP A 325 -0.45 -18.19 14.90
N GLU A 326 -0.31 -19.16 15.79
CA GLU A 326 -1.05 -19.20 17.05
C GLU A 326 -0.69 -18.00 17.94
N ARG A 327 0.63 -17.69 18.06
CA ARG A 327 1.12 -16.53 18.84
C ARG A 327 0.56 -15.21 18.30
N LEU A 328 0.57 -15.01 16.97
CA LEU A 328 0.02 -13.81 16.35
C LEU A 328 -1.50 -13.72 16.56
N ARG A 329 -2.24 -14.82 16.38
CA ARG A 329 -3.70 -14.85 16.57
C ARG A 329 -4.11 -14.59 18.02
N ALA A 330 -3.31 -14.95 18.99
CA ALA A 330 -3.53 -14.64 20.40
C ALA A 330 -3.11 -13.21 20.81
N SER A 331 -2.47 -12.47 19.93
CA SER A 331 -1.86 -11.17 20.23
C SER A 331 -2.83 -9.98 20.18
N PRO A 332 -2.42 -8.82 20.71
CA PRO A 332 -3.15 -7.56 20.56
C PRO A 332 -3.40 -7.15 19.10
N VAL A 333 -2.54 -7.55 18.14
CA VAL A 333 -2.70 -7.31 16.70
C VAL A 333 -4.05 -7.85 16.23
N MET A 334 -4.31 -9.13 16.48
CA MET A 334 -5.56 -9.77 16.07
C MET A 334 -6.76 -9.31 16.88
N ALA A 335 -6.58 -9.03 18.17
CA ALA A 335 -7.63 -8.47 19.00
C ALA A 335 -8.11 -7.10 18.50
N GLU A 336 -7.19 -6.28 18.00
CA GLU A 336 -7.51 -4.98 17.40
C GLU A 336 -8.26 -5.14 16.07
N LEU A 337 -7.76 -5.99 15.17
CA LEU A 337 -8.40 -6.26 13.88
C LEU A 337 -9.81 -6.85 14.06
N HIS A 338 -9.98 -7.76 15.02
CA HIS A 338 -11.28 -8.35 15.33
C HIS A 338 -12.34 -7.31 15.73
N LYS A 339 -11.96 -6.28 16.49
CA LYS A 339 -12.87 -5.21 16.93
C LYS A 339 -13.47 -4.41 15.77
N VAL A 340 -12.79 -4.34 14.64
CA VAL A 340 -13.17 -3.49 13.50
C VAL A 340 -13.53 -4.30 12.25
N ARG A 341 -13.55 -5.63 12.35
CA ARG A 341 -13.63 -6.57 11.22
C ARG A 341 -14.81 -6.36 10.25
N ASN A 342 -15.92 -5.79 10.74
CA ASN A 342 -17.11 -5.56 9.93
C ASN A 342 -17.20 -4.16 9.32
N ILE A 343 -16.27 -3.25 9.67
CA ILE A 343 -16.35 -1.86 9.21
C ILE A 343 -16.12 -1.80 7.69
N ARG A 344 -14.97 -2.31 7.21
CA ARG A 344 -14.64 -2.27 5.78
C ARG A 344 -15.69 -3.01 4.91
N PRO A 345 -16.03 -4.29 5.18
CA PRO A 345 -17.02 -5.00 4.35
C PRO A 345 -18.45 -4.42 4.48
N GLY A 346 -18.74 -3.65 5.52
CA GLY A 346 -19.99 -2.90 5.62
C GLY A 346 -20.22 -1.92 4.48
N PHE A 347 -19.14 -1.41 3.87
CA PHE A 347 -19.20 -0.47 2.76
C PHE A 347 -19.44 -1.12 1.39
N HIS A 348 -19.35 -2.44 1.24
CA HIS A 348 -19.69 -3.14 -0.01
C HIS A 348 -21.09 -2.83 -0.54
N LYS A 349 -21.99 -2.36 0.33
CA LYS A 349 -23.36 -1.98 -0.01
C LYS A 349 -23.56 -0.46 -0.10
N GLY A 350 -22.46 0.27 -0.28
CA GLY A 350 -22.42 1.72 -0.44
C GLY A 350 -22.23 2.50 0.85
N LEU A 351 -21.95 3.78 0.69
CA LEU A 351 -21.44 4.68 1.73
C LEU A 351 -22.33 4.75 2.98
N TRP A 352 -23.65 4.91 2.83
CA TRP A 352 -24.55 5.12 3.98
C TRP A 352 -24.75 3.85 4.81
N LYS A 353 -24.82 2.70 4.15
CA LYS A 353 -24.88 1.40 4.85
C LYS A 353 -23.57 1.11 5.57
N GLY A 354 -22.46 1.49 4.94
CA GLY A 354 -21.14 1.41 5.54
C GLY A 354 -21.03 2.24 6.82
N PHE A 355 -21.43 3.51 6.79
CA PHE A 355 -21.45 4.35 7.99
C PHE A 355 -22.32 3.80 9.10
N PHE A 356 -23.49 3.26 8.76
CA PHE A 356 -24.38 2.62 9.76
C PHE A 356 -23.71 1.39 10.39
N THR A 357 -23.11 0.53 9.58
CA THR A 357 -22.35 -0.64 10.05
C THR A 357 -21.19 -0.21 10.93
N ALA A 358 -20.42 0.78 10.49
CA ALA A 358 -19.29 1.32 11.24
C ALA A 358 -19.70 1.90 12.61
N ALA A 359 -20.85 2.60 12.67
CA ALA A 359 -21.39 3.11 13.92
C ALA A 359 -21.77 1.99 14.89
N ILE A 360 -22.47 0.96 14.41
CA ILE A 360 -22.85 -0.21 15.22
C ILE A 360 -21.59 -0.95 15.71
N GLU A 361 -20.63 -1.22 14.83
CA GLU A 361 -19.41 -1.94 15.18
C GLU A 361 -18.57 -1.15 16.20
N THR A 362 -18.53 0.17 16.07
CA THR A 362 -17.85 1.06 17.03
C THR A 362 -18.54 1.04 18.40
N ILE A 363 -19.88 1.15 18.44
CA ILE A 363 -20.66 1.13 19.70
C ILE A 363 -20.54 -0.21 20.39
N THR A 364 -20.59 -1.31 19.65
CA THR A 364 -20.51 -2.67 20.18
C THR A 364 -19.07 -3.13 20.44
N ALA A 365 -18.08 -2.34 20.05
CA ALA A 365 -16.64 -2.67 20.14
C ALA A 365 -16.33 -4.07 19.54
N GLY A 366 -16.93 -4.41 18.40
CA GLY A 366 -16.73 -5.68 17.70
C GLY A 366 -17.37 -6.91 18.38
N LYS A 367 -18.27 -6.72 19.34
CA LYS A 367 -18.90 -7.84 20.08
C LYS A 367 -20.03 -8.55 19.30
N LEU A 368 -20.39 -8.07 18.13
CA LEU A 368 -21.35 -8.79 17.29
C LEU A 368 -20.77 -10.15 16.87
N LYS A 369 -21.56 -11.20 16.96
CA LYS A 369 -21.11 -12.56 16.58
C LYS A 369 -20.90 -12.75 15.08
N ARG A 370 -21.59 -11.94 14.26
CA ARG A 370 -21.51 -12.03 12.82
C ARG A 370 -20.22 -11.37 12.30
N THR A 371 -19.50 -12.06 11.43
CA THR A 371 -18.44 -11.52 10.59
C THR A 371 -18.96 -11.38 9.15
N LEU A 372 -18.79 -10.22 8.56
CA LEU A 372 -19.16 -9.96 7.17
C LEU A 372 -18.03 -10.46 6.25
N PRO A 373 -18.36 -11.11 5.12
CA PRO A 373 -17.33 -11.62 4.21
C PRO A 373 -16.67 -10.51 3.40
N GLN A 374 -15.45 -10.78 2.98
CA GLN A 374 -14.73 -10.05 1.95
C GLN A 374 -14.86 -10.78 0.60
N HIS A 375 -14.46 -10.11 -0.49
CA HIS A 375 -14.44 -10.68 -1.83
C HIS A 375 -13.24 -10.14 -2.61
N ALA A 376 -12.83 -10.87 -3.66
CA ALA A 376 -11.73 -10.46 -4.51
C ALA A 376 -12.10 -9.21 -5.34
N ASP A 377 -11.22 -8.23 -5.39
CA ASP A 377 -11.49 -6.93 -6.00
C ASP A 377 -11.76 -7.01 -7.51
N HIS A 378 -11.00 -7.83 -8.25
CA HIS A 378 -11.19 -8.01 -9.68
C HIS A 378 -12.58 -8.54 -10.02
N SER A 379 -13.14 -9.40 -9.16
CA SER A 379 -14.46 -10.01 -9.38
C SER A 379 -15.63 -9.02 -9.31
N GLN A 380 -15.39 -7.81 -8.79
CA GLN A 380 -16.42 -6.77 -8.66
C GLN A 380 -16.51 -5.87 -9.89
N LEU A 381 -15.52 -5.94 -10.80
CA LEU A 381 -15.54 -5.14 -12.02
C LEU A 381 -16.70 -5.56 -12.91
N GLN A 382 -17.54 -4.60 -13.31
CA GLN A 382 -18.67 -4.86 -14.22
C GLN A 382 -18.26 -4.69 -15.69
N ARG A 383 -18.98 -5.38 -16.57
CA ARG A 383 -18.77 -5.24 -18.01
C ARG A 383 -19.16 -3.84 -18.47
N ALA A 384 -18.32 -3.26 -19.33
CA ALA A 384 -18.52 -1.91 -19.86
C ALA A 384 -19.87 -1.74 -20.57
N SER A 385 -20.33 -2.75 -21.32
CA SER A 385 -21.59 -2.71 -22.08
C SER A 385 -22.86 -2.63 -21.24
N GLY A 386 -22.79 -2.92 -19.95
CA GLY A 386 -23.93 -2.89 -19.02
C GLY A 386 -23.76 -1.89 -17.87
N PHE A 387 -22.66 -1.17 -17.84
CA PHE A 387 -22.37 -0.22 -16.77
C PHE A 387 -22.89 1.18 -17.11
N GLU A 388 -23.78 1.71 -16.27
CA GLU A 388 -24.24 3.08 -16.39
C GLU A 388 -23.20 4.03 -15.79
N GLN A 389 -22.53 4.78 -16.66
CA GLN A 389 -21.47 5.70 -16.25
C GLN A 389 -22.05 6.84 -15.39
N PRO A 390 -21.53 7.05 -14.17
CA PRO A 390 -21.95 8.19 -13.36
C PRO A 390 -21.52 9.51 -14.02
N ASP A 391 -22.39 10.52 -13.96
CA ASP A 391 -22.05 11.88 -14.42
C ASP A 391 -21.01 12.51 -13.47
N ARG A 392 -19.74 12.28 -13.79
CA ARG A 392 -18.59 12.86 -13.08
C ARG A 392 -18.30 14.24 -13.65
N GLN A 393 -19.07 15.24 -13.27
CA GLN A 393 -18.84 16.64 -13.64
C GLN A 393 -17.51 17.14 -13.06
N TRP A 394 -16.40 16.75 -13.68
CA TRP A 394 -15.06 17.13 -13.24
C TRP A 394 -14.73 18.57 -13.65
N VAL A 395 -13.89 19.21 -12.85
CA VAL A 395 -13.44 20.59 -13.09
C VAL A 395 -12.16 20.59 -13.92
N GLU A 396 -11.88 21.71 -14.58
CA GLU A 396 -10.62 21.92 -15.28
C GLU A 396 -9.44 21.88 -14.31
N ARG A 397 -8.33 21.28 -14.71
CA ARG A 397 -7.14 21.08 -13.90
C ARG A 397 -6.10 22.16 -14.21
N ASP A 398 -5.75 22.95 -13.20
CA ASP A 398 -4.76 24.03 -13.26
C ASP A 398 -3.61 23.88 -12.27
N LEU A 399 -3.65 22.87 -11.37
CA LEU A 399 -2.57 22.51 -10.46
C LEU A 399 -1.66 21.42 -11.06
N ALA A 400 -0.37 21.53 -10.87
CA ALA A 400 0.62 20.50 -11.24
C ALA A 400 0.63 19.34 -10.22
N PRO A 401 1.08 18.11 -10.60
CA PRO A 401 1.21 17.65 -11.97
C PRO A 401 -0.17 17.48 -12.61
N ARG A 402 -0.27 17.66 -13.91
CA ARG A 402 -1.55 17.60 -14.62
C ARG A 402 -1.83 16.24 -15.24
N ASP A 403 -0.81 15.44 -15.44
CA ASP A 403 -0.89 14.12 -16.07
C ASP A 403 -0.05 13.08 -15.32
N ARG A 404 -0.21 11.83 -15.73
CA ARG A 404 0.44 10.69 -15.08
C ARG A 404 1.95 10.67 -15.25
N LEU A 405 2.45 11.05 -16.44
CA LEU A 405 3.89 11.04 -16.73
C LEU A 405 4.63 12.09 -15.89
N ALA A 406 4.06 13.29 -15.76
CA ALA A 406 4.58 14.29 -14.84
C ALA A 406 4.64 13.78 -13.38
N SER A 407 3.64 12.99 -12.95
CA SER A 407 3.64 12.38 -11.61
C SER A 407 4.70 11.29 -11.45
N VAL A 408 5.00 10.52 -12.52
CA VAL A 408 6.08 9.51 -12.51
C VAL A 408 7.43 10.16 -12.29
N TYR A 409 7.68 11.31 -12.90
CA TYR A 409 8.93 12.07 -12.68
C TYR A 409 9.17 12.37 -11.19
N PHE A 410 8.11 12.70 -10.43
CA PHE A 410 8.20 12.97 -9.00
C PHE A 410 8.21 11.70 -8.13
N ALA A 411 8.00 10.52 -8.72
CA ALA A 411 8.02 9.26 -7.97
C ALA A 411 9.43 8.74 -7.67
N THR A 412 10.46 9.30 -8.33
CA THR A 412 11.87 8.94 -8.18
C THR A 412 12.17 7.44 -8.40
N THR A 413 11.24 6.70 -8.97
CA THR A 413 11.47 5.32 -9.41
C THR A 413 12.20 5.37 -10.75
N ALA A 414 13.50 5.13 -10.73
CA ALA A 414 14.31 5.04 -11.94
C ALA A 414 14.46 3.57 -12.35
N HIS A 415 13.94 3.23 -13.52
CA HIS A 415 14.17 1.93 -14.14
C HIS A 415 15.19 2.10 -15.27
N ASP A 416 16.09 1.14 -15.40
CA ASP A 416 16.89 1.01 -16.61
C ASP A 416 15.94 0.54 -17.74
N GLU A 417 15.86 1.30 -18.83
CA GLU A 417 15.01 0.93 -19.97
C GLU A 417 15.54 -0.29 -20.70
N ASP A 418 16.84 -0.51 -20.64
CA ASP A 418 17.53 -1.66 -21.19
C ASP A 418 17.74 -2.74 -20.13
N GLN A 419 16.61 -3.26 -19.58
CA GLN A 419 16.56 -4.42 -18.69
C GLN A 419 15.33 -5.28 -18.99
N PRO A 420 15.29 -6.55 -18.57
CA PRO A 420 14.12 -7.39 -18.77
C PRO A 420 12.85 -6.78 -18.14
N VAL A 421 11.76 -6.79 -18.89
CA VAL A 421 10.49 -6.22 -18.45
C VAL A 421 9.93 -7.07 -17.30
N HIS A 422 9.74 -6.46 -16.14
CA HIS A 422 9.21 -7.12 -14.94
C HIS A 422 7.67 -7.33 -14.96
N LEU A 423 6.99 -6.74 -15.94
CA LEU A 423 5.54 -6.89 -16.16
C LEU A 423 5.31 -7.87 -17.31
N GLN A 424 4.69 -8.98 -17.00
CA GLN A 424 4.41 -10.03 -17.98
C GLN A 424 2.90 -10.16 -18.15
N ILE A 425 2.46 -10.29 -19.41
CA ILE A 425 1.08 -10.62 -19.76
C ILE A 425 1.08 -12.06 -20.23
N LEU A 426 0.34 -12.91 -19.55
CA LEU A 426 0.30 -14.35 -19.85
C LEU A 426 -0.38 -14.65 -21.18
N ASP A 427 -1.42 -13.89 -21.52
CA ASP A 427 -2.16 -14.00 -22.78
C ASP A 427 -2.42 -12.61 -23.38
N PRO A 428 -1.53 -12.11 -24.26
CA PRO A 428 -1.68 -10.80 -24.88
C PRO A 428 -2.92 -10.68 -25.79
N GLU A 429 -3.43 -11.78 -26.35
CA GLU A 429 -4.59 -11.76 -27.23
C GLU A 429 -5.86 -11.37 -26.47
N VAL A 430 -5.96 -11.69 -25.19
CA VAL A 430 -7.09 -11.28 -24.34
C VAL A 430 -7.28 -9.77 -24.36
N CYS A 431 -6.19 -8.99 -24.39
CA CYS A 431 -6.23 -7.53 -24.33
C CYS A 431 -6.98 -6.91 -25.51
N THR A 432 -6.85 -7.46 -26.70
CA THR A 432 -7.44 -6.93 -27.94
C THR A 432 -8.75 -7.59 -28.31
N THR A 433 -8.99 -8.83 -27.89
CA THR A 433 -10.18 -9.60 -28.26
C THR A 433 -11.31 -9.50 -27.24
N ARG A 434 -11.03 -9.81 -25.98
CA ARG A 434 -12.04 -9.92 -24.92
C ARG A 434 -12.05 -8.71 -23.99
N CYS A 435 -10.90 -8.33 -23.46
CA CYS A 435 -10.79 -7.27 -22.46
C CYS A 435 -11.25 -5.91 -23.02
N SER A 436 -10.89 -5.61 -24.28
CA SER A 436 -11.33 -4.41 -24.97
C SER A 436 -12.85 -4.30 -25.08
N ILE A 437 -13.53 -5.43 -25.32
CA ILE A 437 -14.98 -5.51 -25.49
C ILE A 437 -15.69 -5.57 -24.13
N GLU A 438 -15.20 -6.42 -23.23
CA GLU A 438 -15.88 -6.69 -21.98
C GLU A 438 -15.66 -5.59 -20.93
N PHE A 439 -14.44 -5.03 -20.86
CA PHE A 439 -14.03 -4.11 -19.79
C PHE A 439 -13.35 -2.83 -20.28
N ASN A 440 -13.28 -2.62 -21.60
CA ASN A 440 -12.68 -1.43 -22.20
C ASN A 440 -11.22 -1.19 -21.77
N ASN A 441 -10.43 -2.27 -21.61
CA ASN A 441 -9.01 -2.25 -21.18
C ASN A 441 -8.79 -1.40 -19.93
N PRO A 442 -9.30 -1.80 -18.76
CA PRO A 442 -9.33 -0.98 -17.55
C PRO A 442 -7.92 -0.66 -17.02
N CYS A 443 -6.90 -1.45 -17.38
CA CYS A 443 -5.50 -1.20 -17.04
C CYS A 443 -5.01 0.17 -17.53
N THR A 444 -5.52 0.67 -18.65
CA THR A 444 -5.20 2.01 -19.17
C THR A 444 -5.74 3.14 -18.28
N ARG A 445 -6.65 2.85 -17.34
CA ARG A 445 -7.29 3.81 -16.44
C ARG A 445 -6.87 3.65 -15.00
N PHE A 446 -6.86 2.41 -14.49
CA PHE A 446 -6.50 2.19 -13.09
C PHE A 446 -5.00 2.35 -12.83
N CYS A 447 -4.14 2.22 -13.84
CA CYS A 447 -2.71 2.46 -13.67
C CYS A 447 -2.46 3.96 -13.42
N PRO A 448 -1.85 4.35 -12.27
CA PRO A 448 -1.60 5.75 -11.96
C PRO A 448 -0.38 6.33 -12.69
N ALA A 449 0.37 5.49 -13.43
CA ALA A 449 1.68 5.81 -13.98
C ALA A 449 1.76 5.65 -15.51
N GLN A 450 0.62 5.48 -16.17
CA GLN A 450 0.54 5.32 -17.64
C GLN A 450 1.48 4.24 -18.21
N VAL A 451 1.50 3.09 -17.53
CA VAL A 451 2.29 1.93 -17.97
C VAL A 451 1.62 1.24 -19.17
N TYR A 452 0.29 1.22 -19.21
CA TYR A 452 -0.49 0.49 -20.20
C TYR A 452 -1.19 1.45 -21.16
N GLU A 453 -0.98 1.24 -22.45
CA GLU A 453 -1.62 2.04 -23.53
C GLU A 453 -2.06 1.13 -24.67
N MET A 454 -3.26 1.37 -25.20
CA MET A 454 -3.68 0.74 -26.44
C MET A 454 -3.15 1.59 -27.59
N VAL A 455 -2.36 0.98 -28.47
CA VAL A 455 -1.77 1.62 -29.64
C VAL A 455 -2.22 0.90 -30.92
N GLU A 456 -2.42 1.66 -31.97
CA GLU A 456 -2.67 1.11 -33.31
C GLU A 456 -1.32 0.79 -33.97
N ASP A 457 -1.17 -0.42 -34.45
CA ASP A 457 0.02 -0.87 -35.17
C ASP A 457 -0.39 -1.34 -36.57
N VAL A 458 0.60 -1.71 -37.42
CA VAL A 458 0.37 -2.19 -38.80
C VAL A 458 -0.52 -3.44 -38.81
N ASP A 459 -0.42 -4.27 -37.78
CA ASP A 459 -1.17 -5.52 -37.61
C ASP A 459 -2.46 -5.37 -36.79
N GLY A 460 -2.83 -4.13 -36.43
CA GLY A 460 -4.02 -3.81 -35.64
C GLY A 460 -3.71 -3.33 -34.22
N PRO A 461 -4.73 -3.18 -33.37
CA PRO A 461 -4.54 -2.69 -32.02
C PRO A 461 -3.73 -3.67 -31.16
N ARG A 462 -2.81 -3.13 -30.36
CA ARG A 462 -2.08 -3.91 -29.35
C ARG A 462 -1.93 -3.16 -28.03
N LEU A 463 -1.75 -3.90 -26.96
CA LEU A 463 -1.37 -3.31 -25.66
C LEU A 463 0.13 -3.04 -25.63
N GLN A 464 0.51 -1.79 -25.43
CA GLN A 464 1.89 -1.38 -25.18
C GLN A 464 2.13 -1.26 -23.66
N ILE A 465 3.29 -1.77 -23.23
CA ILE A 465 3.72 -1.70 -21.83
C ILE A 465 4.94 -0.77 -21.74
N ASN A 466 4.77 0.37 -21.11
CA ASN A 466 5.83 1.33 -20.79
C ASN A 466 6.38 1.01 -19.40
N ALA A 467 7.16 -0.06 -19.28
CA ALA A 467 7.59 -0.62 -17.99
C ALA A 467 8.44 0.35 -17.16
N ALA A 468 9.18 1.23 -17.81
CA ALA A 468 9.99 2.29 -17.16
C ALA A 468 9.13 3.26 -16.31
N ASN A 469 7.85 3.44 -16.65
CA ASN A 469 6.94 4.28 -15.89
C ASN A 469 6.42 3.62 -14.61
N CYS A 470 6.68 2.32 -14.39
CA CYS A 470 6.07 1.57 -13.30
C CYS A 470 6.54 2.06 -11.93
N VAL A 471 5.60 2.47 -11.07
CA VAL A 471 5.85 2.87 -9.68
C VAL A 471 5.61 1.72 -8.69
N HIS A 472 5.53 0.49 -9.17
CA HIS A 472 5.33 -0.74 -8.37
C HIS A 472 4.11 -0.72 -7.44
N CYS A 473 3.04 -0.05 -7.82
CA CYS A 473 1.84 0.10 -6.98
C CYS A 473 1.04 -1.20 -6.79
N LYS A 474 1.25 -2.22 -7.62
CA LYS A 474 0.55 -3.53 -7.60
C LYS A 474 -0.92 -3.51 -8.04
N THR A 475 -1.45 -2.39 -8.50
CA THR A 475 -2.86 -2.31 -8.89
C THR A 475 -3.22 -3.26 -10.04
N CYS A 476 -2.34 -3.42 -11.02
CA CYS A 476 -2.56 -4.34 -12.15
C CYS A 476 -2.66 -5.80 -11.69
N ASP A 477 -1.79 -6.22 -10.78
CA ASP A 477 -1.78 -7.57 -10.20
C ASP A 477 -3.00 -7.87 -9.28
N ILE A 478 -3.84 -6.88 -9.00
CA ILE A 478 -5.02 -7.00 -8.13
C ILE A 478 -6.32 -6.81 -8.90
N LYS A 479 -6.34 -5.82 -9.80
CA LYS A 479 -7.58 -5.34 -10.43
C LYS A 479 -7.81 -5.91 -11.84
N ASP A 480 -6.82 -6.56 -12.44
CA ASP A 480 -7.00 -7.18 -13.76
C ASP A 480 -8.13 -8.22 -13.72
N PRO A 481 -9.16 -8.11 -14.61
CA PRO A 481 -10.31 -9.01 -14.56
C PRO A 481 -10.00 -10.45 -14.99
N TYR A 482 -8.86 -10.70 -15.61
CA TYR A 482 -8.47 -12.04 -16.06
C TYR A 482 -7.38 -12.68 -15.19
N GLN A 483 -6.78 -11.96 -14.24
CA GLN A 483 -5.74 -12.38 -13.25
C GLN A 483 -4.53 -13.07 -13.83
#